data_2ec1bba306044a8b7a4000ac60078c74
#
_entry.id   2ec1bba306044a8b7a4000ac60078c74
#
_cell.length_a   1.000
_cell.length_b   1.000
_cell.length_c   1.000
_cell.angle_alpha   90.00
_cell.angle_beta   90.00
_cell.angle_gamma   90.00
#
_symmetry.space_group_name_H-M   'P 1'
#
loop_
_entity.id
_entity.type
_entity.pdbx_description
1 polymer ?
#
loop_
_entity_poly.entity_id
_entity_poly.type
_entity_poly.pdbx_seq_one_letter_code
_entity_poly.pdbx_strand_id
1 'polypeptide(L)'
;MLKTIKFSLRILFSGIILPFRIWQFSKDKLLSKAEIKSVKILLDDDYIVTSWFDWTVDAIIFLVYPIGFIILSGALLGSLLWTKFSLFGLFALIPLYFIPLILSFVRELGGSFMLLHMNVKRIRKTLEER
;
A
#
# COMPACT_ATOMS: atom_id res chain seq x y z
N MET A 1 33.84 -4.82 11.28
CA MET A 1 33.26 -5.72 10.28
C MET A 1 32.03 -6.46 10.74
N LEU A 2 32.06 -7.23 11.83
CA LEU A 2 30.89 -8.00 12.31
C LEU A 2 29.66 -7.15 12.65
N LYS A 3 29.83 -5.96 13.24
CA LYS A 3 28.74 -5.02 13.57
C LYS A 3 28.07 -4.48 12.31
N THR A 4 28.84 -4.19 11.26
CA THR A 4 28.31 -3.69 9.98
C THR A 4 27.51 -4.76 9.27
N ILE A 5 27.96 -6.01 9.27
CA ILE A 5 27.25 -7.15 8.67
C ILE A 5 25.93 -7.39 9.42
N LYS A 6 25.93 -7.40 10.75
CA LYS A 6 24.70 -7.54 11.55
C LYS A 6 23.71 -6.41 11.29
N PHE A 7 24.18 -5.18 11.14
CA PHE A 7 23.34 -4.03 10.82
C PHE A 7 22.72 -4.14 9.42
N SER A 8 23.54 -4.50 8.42
CA SER A 8 23.07 -4.72 7.04
C SER A 8 22.03 -5.83 6.95
N LEU A 9 22.25 -6.96 7.64
CA LEU A 9 21.27 -8.03 7.72
C LEU A 9 19.97 -7.57 8.38
N ARG A 10 20.04 -6.78 9.45
CA ARG A 10 18.85 -6.24 10.11
C ARG A 10 18.03 -5.34 9.18
N ILE A 11 18.70 -4.50 8.35
CA ILE A 11 18.02 -3.67 7.35
C ILE A 11 17.33 -4.54 6.30
N LEU A 12 18.02 -5.55 5.76
CA LEU A 12 17.47 -6.47 4.78
C LEU A 12 16.24 -7.22 5.34
N PHE A 13 16.34 -7.76 6.55
CA PHE A 13 15.20 -8.41 7.20
C PHE A 13 14.04 -7.45 7.49
N SER A 14 14.33 -6.20 7.86
CA SER A 14 13.26 -5.20 8.04
C SER A 14 12.54 -4.90 6.73
N GLY A 15 13.26 -4.89 5.59
CA GLY A 15 12.69 -4.74 4.26
C GLY A 15 11.74 -5.88 3.87
N ILE A 16 12.06 -7.11 4.29
CA ILE A 16 11.18 -8.27 4.06
C ILE A 16 9.88 -8.18 4.89
N ILE A 17 9.95 -7.66 6.10
CA ILE A 17 8.78 -7.54 7.00
C ILE A 17 7.91 -6.32 6.64
N LEU A 18 8.49 -5.32 5.97
CA LEU A 18 7.85 -4.04 5.68
C LEU A 18 6.51 -4.17 4.92
N PRO A 19 6.38 -4.99 3.85
CA PRO A 19 5.11 -5.14 3.14
C PRO A 19 3.98 -5.64 4.05
N PHE A 20 4.28 -6.57 4.94
CA PHE A 20 3.30 -7.08 5.90
C PHE A 20 2.89 -6.03 6.94
N ARG A 21 3.82 -5.20 7.41
CA ARG A 21 3.51 -4.07 8.31
C ARG A 21 2.63 -3.03 7.63
N ILE A 22 2.90 -2.71 6.38
CA ILE A 22 2.09 -1.79 5.58
C ILE A 22 0.66 -2.33 5.45
N TRP A 23 0.51 -3.61 5.16
CA TRP A 23 -0.79 -4.26 5.07
C TRP A 23 -1.55 -4.23 6.41
N GLN A 24 -0.90 -4.54 7.54
CA GLN A 24 -1.51 -4.44 8.86
C GLN A 24 -1.96 -3.00 9.15
N PHE A 25 -1.12 -2.02 8.89
CA PHE A 25 -1.46 -0.61 9.10
C PHE A 25 -2.67 -0.18 8.27
N SER A 26 -2.71 -0.53 6.99
CA SER A 26 -3.87 -0.23 6.11
C SER A 26 -5.14 -0.93 6.60
N LYS A 27 -5.04 -2.19 7.04
CA LYS A 27 -6.15 -2.92 7.63
C LYS A 27 -6.69 -2.23 8.89
N ASP A 28 -5.81 -1.87 9.83
CA ASP A 28 -6.23 -1.25 11.10
C ASP A 28 -6.84 0.14 10.86
N LYS A 29 -6.29 0.90 9.93
CA LYS A 29 -6.82 2.19 9.50
C LYS A 29 -8.22 2.05 8.89
N LEU A 30 -8.46 1.04 8.04
CA LEU A 30 -9.77 0.78 7.46
C LEU A 30 -10.77 0.33 8.52
N LEU A 31 -10.38 -0.58 9.42
CA LEU A 31 -11.25 -1.07 10.49
C LEU A 31 -11.67 0.05 11.45
N SER A 32 -10.73 0.89 11.89
CA SER A 32 -11.04 2.01 12.78
C SER A 32 -12.06 3.00 12.21
N LYS A 33 -12.16 3.08 10.89
CA LYS A 33 -13.08 3.97 10.21
C LYS A 33 -14.34 3.27 9.66
N ALA A 34 -14.33 1.95 9.50
CA ALA A 34 -15.54 1.19 9.20
C ALA A 34 -16.61 1.32 10.31
N GLU A 35 -16.19 1.65 11.53
CA GLU A 35 -17.08 1.98 12.65
C GLU A 35 -17.79 3.34 12.48
N ILE A 36 -17.30 4.22 11.62
CA ILE A 36 -17.91 5.53 11.35
C ILE A 36 -19.05 5.34 10.34
N LYS A 37 -20.29 5.50 10.80
CA LYS A 37 -21.52 5.25 10.05
C LYS A 37 -21.73 6.11 8.79
N SER A 38 -20.92 7.11 8.52
CA SER A 38 -21.09 8.04 7.40
C SER A 38 -19.80 8.24 6.61
N VAL A 39 -19.81 7.78 5.37
CA VAL A 39 -18.71 8.03 4.40
C VAL A 39 -18.49 9.54 4.18
N LYS A 40 -19.52 10.35 4.38
CA LYS A 40 -19.46 11.81 4.20
C LYS A 40 -18.54 12.50 5.22
N ILE A 41 -18.36 11.92 6.41
CA ILE A 41 -17.43 12.44 7.44
C ILE A 41 -15.97 12.07 7.12
N LEU A 42 -15.77 11.08 6.24
CA LEU A 42 -14.44 10.62 5.83
C LEU A 42 -13.81 11.49 4.75
N LEU A 43 -14.63 12.23 4.02
CA LEU A 43 -14.18 13.13 2.97
C LEU A 43 -14.09 14.53 3.57
N ASP A 44 -12.88 14.98 3.85
CA ASP A 44 -12.61 16.37 4.24
C ASP A 44 -12.99 17.26 3.06
N ASP A 45 -13.93 18.20 3.27
CA ASP A 45 -14.52 19.01 2.20
C ASP A 45 -13.46 19.82 1.42
N ASP A 46 -12.33 20.15 2.05
CA ASP A 46 -11.25 20.90 1.39
C ASP A 46 -10.33 20.02 0.53
N TYR A 47 -10.31 18.68 0.74
CA TYR A 47 -9.36 17.76 0.10
C TYR A 47 -10.00 16.43 -0.29
N ILE A 48 -11.19 16.45 -0.84
CA ILE A 48 -11.99 15.26 -1.21
C ILE A 48 -11.18 14.27 -2.04
N VAL A 49 -10.49 14.75 -3.10
CA VAL A 49 -9.74 13.88 -4.02
C VAL A 49 -8.56 13.20 -3.33
N THR A 50 -7.84 13.91 -2.47
CA THR A 50 -6.69 13.36 -1.72
C THR A 50 -7.15 12.32 -0.72
N SER A 51 -8.21 12.65 0.00
CA SER A 51 -8.80 11.76 1.00
C SER A 51 -9.33 10.49 0.34
N TRP A 52 -10.04 10.61 -0.79
CA TRP A 52 -10.52 9.47 -1.56
C TRP A 52 -9.38 8.61 -2.11
N PHE A 53 -8.33 9.24 -2.65
CA PHE A 53 -7.16 8.54 -3.16
C PHE A 53 -6.46 7.72 -2.06
N ASP A 54 -6.23 8.32 -0.90
CA ASP A 54 -5.61 7.67 0.26
C ASP A 54 -6.41 6.44 0.70
N TRP A 55 -7.74 6.56 0.75
CA TRP A 55 -8.64 5.47 1.10
C TRP A 55 -8.65 4.35 0.06
N THR A 56 -8.67 4.73 -1.21
CA THR A 56 -8.65 3.77 -2.31
C THR A 56 -7.37 2.95 -2.28
N VAL A 57 -6.23 3.59 -2.05
CA VAL A 57 -4.94 2.90 -1.94
C VAL A 57 -4.92 1.97 -0.73
N ASP A 58 -5.39 2.42 0.45
CA ASP A 58 -5.46 1.56 1.63
C ASP A 58 -6.40 0.36 1.41
N ALA A 59 -7.54 0.55 0.74
CA ALA A 59 -8.45 -0.54 0.39
C ALA A 59 -7.81 -1.55 -0.57
N ILE A 60 -7.10 -1.09 -1.58
CA ILE A 60 -6.37 -1.95 -2.52
C ILE A 60 -5.28 -2.74 -1.77
N ILE A 61 -4.47 -2.08 -0.94
CA ILE A 61 -3.43 -2.74 -0.12
C ILE A 61 -4.05 -3.83 0.76
N PHE A 62 -5.18 -3.55 1.39
CA PHE A 62 -5.87 -4.53 2.23
C PHE A 62 -6.35 -5.75 1.44
N LEU A 63 -6.89 -5.54 0.23
CA LEU A 63 -7.46 -6.61 -0.61
C LEU A 63 -6.40 -7.43 -1.35
N VAL A 64 -5.18 -6.92 -1.53
CA VAL A 64 -4.12 -7.60 -2.29
C VAL A 64 -3.83 -9.01 -1.76
N TYR A 65 -3.67 -9.17 -0.44
CA TYR A 65 -3.35 -10.49 0.11
C TYR A 65 -4.52 -11.48 0.05
N PRO A 66 -5.75 -11.14 0.51
CA PRO A 66 -6.87 -12.06 0.39
C PRO A 66 -7.17 -12.49 -1.06
N ILE A 67 -7.21 -11.53 -1.99
CA ILE A 67 -7.50 -11.80 -3.39
C ILE A 67 -6.34 -12.58 -4.03
N GLY A 68 -5.11 -12.14 -3.80
CA GLY A 68 -3.92 -12.81 -4.31
C GLY A 68 -3.81 -14.25 -3.81
N PHE A 69 -4.13 -14.49 -2.53
CA PHE A 69 -4.14 -15.83 -1.96
C PHE A 69 -5.22 -16.72 -2.59
N ILE A 70 -6.43 -16.19 -2.84
CA ILE A 70 -7.51 -16.92 -3.52
C ILE A 70 -7.10 -17.29 -4.94
N ILE A 71 -6.57 -16.35 -5.72
CA ILE A 71 -6.14 -16.58 -7.10
C ILE A 71 -5.02 -17.62 -7.13
N LEU A 72 -4.03 -17.49 -6.27
CA LEU A 72 -2.89 -18.39 -6.22
C LEU A 72 -3.29 -19.80 -5.79
N SER A 73 -4.17 -19.92 -4.79
CA SER A 73 -4.70 -21.21 -4.34
C SER A 73 -5.48 -21.90 -5.46
N GLY A 74 -6.30 -21.13 -6.19
CA GLY A 74 -7.02 -21.65 -7.36
C GLY A 74 -6.07 -22.13 -8.48
N ALA A 75 -5.02 -21.37 -8.75
CA ALA A 75 -4.02 -21.73 -9.74
C ALA A 75 -3.22 -22.99 -9.33
N LEU A 76 -2.85 -23.11 -8.06
CA LEU A 76 -2.15 -24.28 -7.54
C LEU A 76 -3.04 -25.54 -7.57
N LEU A 77 -4.29 -25.42 -7.13
CA LEU A 77 -5.24 -26.53 -7.21
C LEU A 77 -5.49 -26.95 -8.64
N GLY A 78 -5.67 -26.00 -9.56
CA GLY A 78 -5.81 -26.30 -10.99
C GLY A 78 -4.59 -27.01 -11.56
N SER A 79 -3.38 -26.55 -11.22
CA SER A 79 -2.13 -27.20 -11.69
C SER A 79 -1.95 -28.62 -11.14
N LEU A 80 -2.41 -28.86 -9.91
CA LEU A 80 -2.35 -30.19 -9.28
C LEU A 80 -3.30 -31.19 -9.98
N LEU A 81 -4.50 -30.73 -10.37
CA LEU A 81 -5.49 -31.51 -11.06
C LEU A 81 -5.08 -31.87 -12.51
N TRP A 82 -4.26 -31.01 -13.15
CA TRP A 82 -3.86 -31.20 -14.57
C TRP A 82 -2.43 -31.74 -14.70
N THR A 83 -1.87 -32.36 -13.67
CA THR A 83 -0.56 -33.07 -13.67
C THR A 83 0.65 -32.24 -14.15
N LYS A 84 0.51 -30.92 -14.27
CA LYS A 84 1.60 -30.01 -14.61
C LYS A 84 1.84 -29.03 -13.43
N PHE A 85 2.48 -29.52 -12.38
CA PHE A 85 2.94 -28.65 -11.30
C PHE A 85 3.91 -27.60 -11.88
N SER A 86 3.46 -26.36 -11.99
CA SER A 86 4.27 -25.28 -12.47
C SER A 86 4.91 -24.55 -11.29
N LEU A 87 6.24 -24.65 -11.18
CA LEU A 87 7.04 -23.82 -10.27
C LEU A 87 6.79 -22.32 -10.48
N PHE A 88 6.32 -21.92 -11.67
CA PHE A 88 5.93 -20.55 -11.98
C PHE A 88 4.90 -19.97 -11.01
N GLY A 89 3.97 -20.78 -10.50
CA GLY A 89 2.99 -20.33 -9.51
C GLY A 89 3.64 -19.89 -8.18
N LEU A 90 4.72 -20.54 -7.77
CA LEU A 90 5.46 -20.16 -6.57
C LEU A 90 6.24 -18.85 -6.75
N PHE A 91 6.78 -18.60 -7.95
CA PHE A 91 7.46 -17.34 -8.24
C PHE A 91 6.50 -16.14 -8.24
N ALA A 92 5.22 -16.33 -8.53
CA ALA A 92 4.21 -15.28 -8.47
C ALA A 92 3.93 -14.77 -7.04
N LEU A 93 4.26 -15.56 -6.01
CA LEU A 93 4.17 -15.12 -4.61
C LEU A 93 5.11 -13.96 -4.29
N ILE A 94 6.26 -13.91 -4.92
CA ILE A 94 7.27 -12.87 -4.66
C ILE A 94 6.72 -11.48 -5.02
N PRO A 95 6.30 -11.20 -6.27
CA PRO A 95 5.74 -9.91 -6.61
C PRO A 95 4.46 -9.61 -5.82
N LEU A 96 3.58 -10.60 -5.60
CA LEU A 96 2.37 -10.43 -4.80
C LEU A 96 2.69 -9.92 -3.38
N TYR A 97 3.73 -10.46 -2.77
CA TYR A 97 4.17 -10.05 -1.44
C TYR A 97 4.62 -8.58 -1.40
N PHE A 98 5.26 -8.09 -2.46
CA PHE A 98 5.79 -6.73 -2.53
C PHE A 98 4.81 -5.68 -3.07
N ILE A 99 3.64 -6.06 -3.59
CA ILE A 99 2.62 -5.10 -4.07
C ILE A 99 2.26 -4.03 -3.03
N PRO A 100 2.01 -4.33 -1.74
CA PRO A 100 1.72 -3.31 -0.73
C PRO A 100 2.82 -2.26 -0.59
N LEU A 101 4.07 -2.67 -0.73
CA LEU A 101 5.22 -1.75 -0.69
C LEU A 101 5.19 -0.78 -1.87
N ILE A 102 4.96 -1.29 -3.08
CA ILE A 102 4.88 -0.47 -4.31
C ILE A 102 3.72 0.52 -4.20
N LEU A 103 2.55 0.07 -3.76
CA LEU A 103 1.37 0.93 -3.59
C LEU A 103 1.59 1.99 -2.51
N SER A 104 2.25 1.66 -1.41
CA SER A 104 2.62 2.63 -0.36
C SER A 104 3.58 3.69 -0.91
N PHE A 105 4.55 3.30 -1.72
CA PHE A 105 5.47 4.22 -2.37
C PHE A 105 4.75 5.17 -3.33
N VAL A 106 3.83 4.66 -4.15
CA VAL A 106 2.99 5.46 -5.05
C VAL A 106 2.16 6.47 -4.25
N ARG A 107 1.61 6.06 -3.10
CA ARG A 107 0.87 6.95 -2.20
C ARG A 107 1.74 8.08 -1.66
N GLU A 108 2.95 7.76 -1.19
CA GLU A 108 3.90 8.76 -0.67
C GLU A 108 4.32 9.75 -1.74
N LEU A 109 4.57 9.29 -2.97
CA LEU A 109 4.86 10.18 -4.10
C LEU A 109 3.67 11.08 -4.41
N GLY A 110 2.46 10.53 -4.53
CA GLY A 110 1.24 11.30 -4.78
C GLY A 110 0.98 12.35 -3.71
N GLY A 111 1.13 11.99 -2.43
CA GLY A 111 1.02 12.91 -1.31
C GLY A 111 2.06 14.04 -1.36
N SER A 112 3.30 13.74 -1.71
CA SER A 112 4.38 14.71 -1.84
C SER A 112 4.11 15.72 -2.96
N PHE A 113 3.65 15.26 -4.12
CA PHE A 113 3.26 16.15 -5.24
C PHE A 113 2.10 17.07 -4.85
N MET A 114 1.14 16.54 -4.11
CA MET A 114 -0.03 17.32 -3.68
C MET A 114 0.34 18.39 -2.67
N LEU A 115 1.19 18.09 -1.69
CA LEU A 115 1.73 19.05 -0.74
C LEU A 115 2.51 20.16 -1.45
N LEU A 116 3.31 19.80 -2.47
CA LEU A 116 4.04 20.78 -3.29
C LEU A 116 3.06 21.74 -3.97
N HIS A 117 2.04 21.20 -4.63
CA HIS A 117 1.00 22.00 -5.31
C HIS A 117 0.29 22.97 -4.35
N MET A 118 -0.08 22.48 -3.18
CA MET A 118 -0.73 23.30 -2.14
C MET A 118 0.17 24.43 -1.64
N ASN A 119 1.45 24.15 -1.42
CA ASN A 119 2.41 25.16 -0.99
C ASN A 119 2.62 26.24 -2.05
N VAL A 120 2.73 25.85 -3.33
CA VAL A 120 2.84 26.80 -4.45
C VAL A 120 1.59 27.70 -4.53
N LYS A 121 0.38 27.11 -4.41
CA LYS A 121 -0.88 27.86 -4.43
C LYS A 121 -0.97 28.85 -3.26
N ARG A 122 -0.52 28.46 -2.07
CA ARG A 122 -0.49 29.34 -0.88
C ARG A 122 0.48 30.51 -1.08
N ILE A 123 1.69 30.24 -1.60
CA ILE A 123 2.70 31.28 -1.88
C ILE A 123 2.15 32.28 -2.90
N ARG A 124 1.54 31.78 -3.98
CA ARG A 124 0.93 32.64 -5.01
C ARG A 124 -0.13 33.57 -4.41
N LYS A 125 -1.04 33.04 -3.58
CA LYS A 125 -2.07 33.83 -2.93
C LYS A 125 -1.48 34.94 -2.04
N THR A 126 -0.43 34.63 -1.27
CA THR A 126 0.26 35.61 -0.43
C THR A 126 0.96 36.71 -1.25
N LEU A 127 1.41 36.42 -2.46
CA LEU A 127 2.02 37.42 -3.36
C LEU A 127 0.97 38.30 -4.06
N GLU A 128 -0.22 37.77 -4.34
CA GLU A 128 -1.33 38.52 -4.94
C GLU A 128 -2.02 39.46 -3.94
N GLU A 129 -1.88 39.21 -2.63
CA GLU A 129 -2.43 40.06 -1.54
C GLU A 129 -1.47 41.19 -1.08
N ARG A 130 -0.28 41.29 -1.67
CA ARG A 130 0.69 42.39 -1.41
C ARG A 130 0.69 43.44 -2.53
#